data_ebc9a901fc8c3af303d10561de58256f
#
_entry.id   ebc9a901fc8c3af303d10561de58256f
#
_cell.length_a   1.000
_cell.length_b   1.000
_cell.length_c   1.000
_cell.angle_alpha   90.00
_cell.angle_beta   90.00
_cell.angle_gamma   90.00
#
_symmetry.space_group_name_H-M   'P 1'
#
loop_
_entity.id
_entity.type
_entity.pdbx_description
1 polymer ?
#
loop_
_entity_poly.entity_id
_entity_poly.type
_entity_poly.pdbx_seq_one_letter_code
_entity_poly.pdbx_strand_id
1 'polypeptide(L)'
;YDYDTSDGGLDPRSVTYMVEESASDVSTAATGDYVDYSSTNIQEAGVDEGDIIKTDGTWIYILKQDGSFSIVRANDGAPKVESTTKLEKTGLSNREIREMYLDGDRLIIVEEGICTALEKDNELYRTSTGYQTVLSVWDIADRTQPEQIGMLRQDGYYKDSRKNGDFVYLFTSYMPYIAETYEESTIVPRINGDEVAYNQFYLPEKPASENYLIISSVDITKPEEVKDQKVLVSGA
;
A
#
# COMPACT_ATOMS: atom_id res chain seq x y z
N TYR A 1 8.56 -19.75 61.70
CA TYR A 1 8.82 -18.60 60.81
C TYR A 1 7.54 -18.34 60.04
N ASP A 2 6.79 -17.35 60.51
CA ASP A 2 5.53 -16.92 59.93
C ASP A 2 5.79 -16.15 58.65
N TYR A 3 5.09 -16.50 57.58
CA TYR A 3 4.94 -15.68 56.39
C TYR A 3 3.58 -15.00 56.43
N ASP A 4 3.62 -13.68 56.64
CA ASP A 4 2.47 -12.78 56.57
C ASP A 4 2.17 -12.50 55.08
N THR A 5 1.02 -12.96 54.63
CA THR A 5 0.47 -12.64 53.27
C THR A 5 -0.53 -11.50 53.39
N SER A 6 -0.06 -10.25 53.33
CA SER A 6 -0.95 -9.11 53.16
C SER A 6 -1.33 -8.95 51.68
N ASP A 7 -2.58 -9.30 51.42
CA ASP A 7 -3.30 -9.12 50.19
C ASP A 7 -3.50 -7.61 49.89
N GLY A 8 -2.79 -7.12 48.90
CA GLY A 8 -2.93 -5.77 48.34
C GLY A 8 -3.77 -5.79 47.07
N GLY A 9 -5.09 -5.96 47.19
CA GLY A 9 -6.02 -5.89 46.09
C GLY A 9 -6.00 -4.52 45.42
N LEU A 10 -5.56 -4.45 44.18
CA LEU A 10 -5.72 -3.28 43.32
C LEU A 10 -7.17 -3.21 42.80
N ASP A 11 -7.87 -2.14 43.18
CA ASP A 11 -9.23 -1.81 42.71
C ASP A 11 -9.17 -1.46 41.20
N PRO A 12 -9.93 -2.16 40.31
CA PRO A 12 -9.89 -1.92 38.88
C PRO A 12 -10.72 -0.72 38.42
N ARG A 13 -11.12 0.21 39.29
CA ARG A 13 -12.08 1.26 38.95
C ARG A 13 -11.54 2.70 38.92
N SER A 14 -10.25 2.92 38.89
CA SER A 14 -9.71 4.29 38.83
C SER A 14 -8.73 4.48 37.66
N VAL A 15 -9.19 4.33 36.43
CA VAL A 15 -8.52 4.94 35.29
C VAL A 15 -9.38 6.12 34.85
N THR A 16 -9.10 7.28 35.43
CA THR A 16 -9.67 8.54 34.97
C THR A 16 -8.81 9.04 33.81
N TYR A 17 -9.35 8.96 32.60
CA TYR A 17 -8.77 9.65 31.45
C TYR A 17 -9.08 11.14 31.59
N MET A 18 -8.03 11.95 31.76
CA MET A 18 -8.14 13.39 31.57
C MET A 18 -8.19 13.66 30.07
N VAL A 19 -9.37 14.02 29.58
CA VAL A 19 -9.55 14.63 28.26
C VAL A 19 -9.27 16.12 28.45
N GLU A 20 -8.15 16.60 27.93
CA GLU A 20 -7.94 18.04 27.79
C GLU A 20 -8.81 18.53 26.62
N GLU A 21 -9.89 19.21 26.96
CA GLU A 21 -10.71 19.98 26.04
C GLU A 21 -9.95 21.25 25.65
N SER A 22 -9.33 21.25 24.48
CA SER A 22 -8.89 22.49 23.83
C SER A 22 -10.04 23.06 23.02
N ALA A 23 -10.79 23.97 23.62
CA ALA A 23 -11.78 24.78 22.91
C ALA A 23 -11.08 25.77 21.99
N SER A 24 -11.23 25.59 20.68
CA SER A 24 -10.96 26.63 19.69
C SER A 24 -12.28 27.05 19.04
N ASP A 25 -12.49 28.37 19.03
CA ASP A 25 -13.66 29.09 18.55
C ASP A 25 -14.18 28.64 17.19
N VAL A 26 -15.45 28.21 17.18
CA VAL A 26 -16.21 27.94 15.96
C VAL A 26 -16.89 29.21 15.54
N SER A 27 -16.48 29.82 14.44
CA SER A 27 -17.26 30.82 13.73
C SER A 27 -18.34 30.12 12.91
N THR A 28 -19.60 30.44 13.23
CA THR A 28 -20.80 30.01 12.52
C THR A 28 -20.85 30.58 11.10
N ALA A 29 -20.91 29.73 10.06
CA ALA A 29 -21.74 29.96 8.86
C ALA A 29 -21.79 28.71 7.95
N ALA A 30 -23.00 28.41 7.52
CA ALA A 30 -23.42 27.59 6.40
C ALA A 30 -23.90 26.18 6.72
N THR A 31 -25.23 26.08 6.71
CA THR A 31 -26.02 24.86 6.59
C THR A 31 -25.73 24.12 5.28
N GLY A 32 -25.00 23.04 5.35
CA GLY A 32 -24.92 22.00 4.36
C GLY A 32 -24.84 20.70 5.13
N ASP A 33 -25.55 19.67 4.73
CA ASP A 33 -25.48 18.33 5.29
C ASP A 33 -24.04 17.79 5.14
N TYR A 34 -23.18 18.13 6.09
CA TYR A 34 -21.88 17.50 6.22
C TYR A 34 -22.06 16.23 7.06
N VAL A 35 -22.00 15.08 6.42
CA VAL A 35 -21.76 13.83 7.11
C VAL A 35 -20.34 13.90 7.65
N ASP A 36 -20.22 14.10 8.96
CA ASP A 36 -18.94 14.12 9.67
C ASP A 36 -18.35 12.70 9.69
N TYR A 37 -17.52 12.39 8.69
CA TYR A 37 -16.67 11.21 8.73
C TYR A 37 -15.26 11.67 9.12
N SER A 38 -14.71 11.08 10.17
CA SER A 38 -13.34 11.39 10.57
C SER A 38 -12.38 11.02 9.42
N SER A 39 -11.64 11.99 8.93
CA SER A 39 -10.47 11.71 8.08
C SER A 39 -9.58 10.72 8.85
N THR A 40 -9.09 9.68 8.19
CA THR A 40 -8.09 8.75 8.71
C THR A 40 -7.01 9.54 9.46
N ASN A 41 -6.55 9.01 10.60
CA ASN A 41 -5.60 9.67 11.49
C ASN A 41 -4.28 9.92 10.74
N ILE A 42 -4.21 11.04 10.00
CA ILE A 42 -3.05 11.43 9.19
C ILE A 42 -2.01 12.00 10.16
N GLN A 43 -0.91 11.29 10.38
CA GLN A 43 0.19 11.74 11.26
C GLN A 43 0.88 12.99 10.72
N GLU A 44 0.94 13.14 9.39
CA GLU A 44 1.55 14.29 8.71
C GLU A 44 0.58 14.84 7.65
N ALA A 45 0.35 16.16 7.65
CA ALA A 45 -0.56 16.78 6.70
C ALA A 45 -0.13 16.55 5.25
N GLY A 46 -1.02 15.95 4.45
CA GLY A 46 -0.77 15.65 3.03
C GLY A 46 -0.18 14.27 2.73
N VAL A 47 0.20 13.49 3.76
CA VAL A 47 0.64 12.10 3.59
C VAL A 47 -0.50 11.17 4.01
N ASP A 48 -1.06 10.42 3.06
CA ASP A 48 -2.11 9.42 3.32
C ASP A 48 -1.47 8.04 3.57
N GLU A 49 -2.03 7.33 4.53
CA GLU A 49 -1.69 5.94 4.85
C GLU A 49 -2.68 4.98 4.18
N GLY A 50 -2.16 3.86 3.68
CA GLY A 50 -2.98 2.80 3.12
C GLY A 50 -3.84 2.10 4.17
N ASP A 51 -5.00 1.58 3.75
CA ASP A 51 -5.89 0.77 4.57
C ASP A 51 -6.65 -0.22 3.69
N ILE A 52 -7.29 -1.20 4.29
CA ILE A 52 -8.19 -2.14 3.59
C ILE A 52 -9.62 -1.64 3.48
N ILE A 53 -9.97 -0.55 4.16
CA ILE A 53 -11.28 0.13 4.09
C ILE A 53 -11.04 1.63 3.96
N LYS A 54 -11.65 2.24 2.95
CA LYS A 54 -11.66 3.70 2.74
C LYS A 54 -13.08 4.19 2.50
N THR A 55 -13.32 5.48 2.76
CA THR A 55 -14.62 6.11 2.48
C THR A 55 -14.44 7.54 1.99
N ASP A 56 -15.34 8.00 1.13
CA ASP A 56 -15.49 9.40 0.71
C ASP A 56 -16.73 10.06 1.33
N GLY A 57 -17.37 9.39 2.31
CA GLY A 57 -18.58 9.85 2.97
C GLY A 57 -19.88 9.39 2.28
N THR A 58 -19.85 9.08 1.00
CA THR A 58 -20.98 8.54 0.22
C THR A 58 -20.82 7.06 -0.03
N TRP A 59 -19.61 6.65 -0.31
CA TRP A 59 -19.21 5.29 -0.65
C TRP A 59 -18.23 4.72 0.37
N ILE A 60 -18.28 3.42 0.55
CA ILE A 60 -17.31 2.65 1.32
C ILE A 60 -16.62 1.69 0.35
N TYR A 61 -15.31 1.72 0.33
CA TYR A 61 -14.45 0.88 -0.48
C TYR A 61 -13.85 -0.18 0.42
N ILE A 62 -14.03 -1.45 0.07
CA ILE A 62 -13.61 -2.59 0.90
C ILE A 62 -12.71 -3.48 0.07
N LEU A 63 -11.44 -3.55 0.45
CA LEU A 63 -10.45 -4.43 -0.14
C LEU A 63 -10.45 -5.78 0.59
N LYS A 64 -10.53 -6.89 -0.15
CA LYS A 64 -10.73 -8.22 0.40
C LYS A 64 -9.54 -9.13 0.12
N GLN A 65 -9.25 -10.03 1.04
CA GLN A 65 -8.16 -11.00 0.92
C GLN A 65 -8.39 -12.05 -0.18
N ASP A 66 -9.60 -12.17 -0.71
CA ASP A 66 -9.91 -13.05 -1.86
C ASP A 66 -9.43 -12.48 -3.21
N GLY A 67 -8.75 -11.31 -3.19
CA GLY A 67 -8.29 -10.62 -4.38
C GLY A 67 -9.40 -9.87 -5.11
N SER A 68 -10.37 -9.35 -4.39
CA SER A 68 -11.40 -8.46 -4.92
C SER A 68 -11.56 -7.21 -4.07
N PHE A 69 -12.19 -6.18 -4.64
CA PHE A 69 -12.69 -5.06 -3.87
C PHE A 69 -14.18 -4.83 -4.14
N SER A 70 -14.87 -4.29 -3.16
CA SER A 70 -16.28 -3.92 -3.28
C SER A 70 -16.47 -2.44 -3.03
N ILE A 71 -17.38 -1.84 -3.81
CA ILE A 71 -17.86 -0.48 -3.62
C ILE A 71 -19.28 -0.57 -3.07
N VAL A 72 -19.52 0.05 -1.91
CA VAL A 72 -20.76 -0.02 -1.17
C VAL A 72 -21.31 1.38 -0.98
N ARG A 73 -22.55 1.61 -1.39
CA ARG A 73 -23.25 2.87 -1.12
C ARG A 73 -23.71 2.90 0.33
N ALA A 74 -23.35 3.94 1.08
CA ALA A 74 -23.62 4.06 2.50
C ALA A 74 -24.90 4.87 2.83
N ASN A 75 -25.35 5.77 1.95
CA ASN A 75 -26.23 6.89 2.30
C ASN A 75 -27.75 6.67 2.23
N ASP A 76 -28.27 5.52 1.78
CA ASP A 76 -29.71 5.32 1.56
C ASP A 76 -30.39 4.41 2.62
N GLY A 77 -29.96 4.51 3.87
CA GLY A 77 -30.56 3.80 5.02
C GLY A 77 -30.08 2.37 5.22
N ALA A 78 -29.90 1.57 4.18
CA ALA A 78 -29.26 0.26 4.25
C ALA A 78 -28.10 0.21 3.27
N PRO A 79 -26.87 -0.17 3.70
CA PRO A 79 -25.72 -0.28 2.81
C PRO A 79 -26.02 -1.23 1.63
N LYS A 80 -25.72 -0.79 0.42
CA LYS A 80 -25.94 -1.56 -0.80
C LYS A 80 -24.62 -1.73 -1.54
N VAL A 81 -24.25 -2.98 -1.85
CA VAL A 81 -23.12 -3.28 -2.71
C VAL A 81 -23.47 -2.82 -4.14
N GLU A 82 -22.70 -1.87 -4.66
CA GLU A 82 -22.87 -1.36 -6.02
C GLU A 82 -22.08 -2.21 -7.02
N SER A 83 -20.82 -2.54 -6.67
CA SER A 83 -19.99 -3.41 -7.50
C SER A 83 -19.04 -4.27 -6.64
N THR A 84 -18.59 -5.37 -7.23
CA THR A 84 -17.47 -6.17 -6.72
C THR A 84 -16.58 -6.54 -7.90
N THR A 85 -15.31 -6.13 -7.84
CA THR A 85 -14.35 -6.28 -8.91
C THR A 85 -13.19 -7.15 -8.46
N LYS A 86 -12.76 -8.08 -9.31
CA LYS A 86 -11.62 -8.95 -9.05
C LYS A 86 -10.32 -8.39 -9.61
N LEU A 87 -9.23 -8.59 -8.88
CA LEU A 87 -7.89 -8.17 -9.25
C LEU A 87 -7.19 -9.25 -10.11
N GLU A 88 -7.83 -9.72 -11.18
CA GLU A 88 -7.34 -10.90 -11.93
C GLU A 88 -6.15 -10.57 -12.85
N LYS A 89 -6.00 -9.32 -13.26
CA LYS A 89 -5.00 -8.91 -14.25
C LYS A 89 -3.57 -8.85 -13.72
N THR A 90 -3.35 -9.02 -12.42
CA THR A 90 -2.02 -8.89 -11.84
C THR A 90 -1.14 -10.13 -12.05
N GLY A 91 -1.73 -11.30 -12.31
CA GLY A 91 -0.98 -12.54 -12.61
C GLY A 91 -0.17 -13.08 -11.44
N LEU A 92 -0.44 -12.61 -10.22
CA LEU A 92 0.22 -13.09 -9.02
C LEU A 92 -0.44 -14.38 -8.49
N SER A 93 0.35 -15.36 -8.13
CA SER A 93 -0.03 -16.51 -7.30
C SER A 93 0.36 -16.26 -5.83
N ASN A 94 -0.26 -16.98 -4.90
CA ASN A 94 -0.09 -16.75 -3.46
C ASN A 94 -0.22 -15.26 -3.11
N ARG A 95 -1.25 -14.64 -3.68
CA ARG A 95 -1.51 -13.22 -3.55
C ARG A 95 -1.81 -12.84 -2.10
N GLU A 96 -1.18 -11.78 -1.64
CA GLU A 96 -1.49 -11.10 -0.39
C GLU A 96 -1.89 -9.65 -0.68
N ILE A 97 -3.07 -9.29 -0.20
CA ILE A 97 -3.57 -7.92 -0.30
C ILE A 97 -2.95 -7.10 0.82
N ARG A 98 -2.38 -5.95 0.47
CA ARG A 98 -1.70 -5.08 1.43
C ARG A 98 -2.59 -3.92 1.84
N GLU A 99 -2.87 -3.03 0.93
CA GLU A 99 -3.60 -1.79 1.25
C GLU A 99 -4.16 -1.12 0.01
N MET A 100 -4.97 -0.09 0.23
CA MET A 100 -5.46 0.79 -0.83
C MET A 100 -5.45 2.25 -0.41
N TYR A 101 -5.45 3.14 -1.42
CA TYR A 101 -5.65 4.57 -1.30
C TYR A 101 -6.84 5.00 -2.14
N LEU A 102 -7.52 6.04 -1.69
CA LEU A 102 -8.60 6.67 -2.42
C LEU A 102 -8.18 8.09 -2.79
N ASP A 103 -8.33 8.47 -4.06
CA ASP A 103 -8.03 9.80 -4.55
C ASP A 103 -9.05 10.23 -5.58
N GLY A 104 -10.11 10.89 -5.12
CA GLY A 104 -11.24 11.29 -5.96
C GLY A 104 -11.88 10.08 -6.64
N ASP A 105 -11.79 10.05 -7.97
CA ASP A 105 -12.29 8.95 -8.79
C ASP A 105 -11.25 7.88 -9.10
N ARG A 106 -10.18 7.80 -8.32
CA ARG A 106 -9.15 6.76 -8.44
C ARG A 106 -9.04 5.94 -7.17
N LEU A 107 -8.97 4.63 -7.36
CA LEU A 107 -8.64 3.67 -6.32
C LEU A 107 -7.28 3.06 -6.65
N ILE A 108 -6.34 3.16 -5.73
CA ILE A 108 -4.99 2.62 -5.86
C ILE A 108 -4.89 1.42 -4.93
N ILE A 109 -4.50 0.27 -5.44
CA ILE A 109 -4.44 -0.98 -4.68
C ILE A 109 -3.03 -1.54 -4.75
N VAL A 110 -2.49 -1.90 -3.59
CA VAL A 110 -1.19 -2.55 -3.43
C VAL A 110 -1.40 -3.99 -3.01
N GLU A 111 -0.78 -4.89 -3.75
CA GLU A 111 -0.77 -6.32 -3.47
C GLU A 111 0.62 -6.89 -3.73
N GLU A 112 0.93 -8.03 -3.13
CA GLU A 112 2.14 -8.78 -3.46
C GLU A 112 1.82 -10.25 -3.72
N GLY A 113 2.75 -10.94 -4.32
CA GLY A 113 2.63 -12.37 -4.57
C GLY A 113 3.77 -12.90 -5.42
N ILE A 114 3.64 -14.17 -5.81
CA ILE A 114 4.65 -14.84 -6.64
C ILE A 114 4.27 -14.66 -8.10
N CYS A 115 5.17 -14.05 -8.86
CA CYS A 115 5.13 -14.05 -10.31
C CYS A 115 6.23 -14.96 -10.83
N THR A 116 5.87 -16.12 -11.40
CA THR A 116 6.84 -17.11 -11.87
C THR A 116 7.45 -16.76 -13.21
N ALA A 117 6.73 -16.02 -14.02
CA ALA A 117 7.21 -15.49 -15.32
C ALA A 117 6.27 -14.38 -15.79
N LEU A 118 6.85 -13.32 -16.36
CA LEU A 118 6.13 -12.33 -17.14
C LEU A 118 6.58 -12.44 -18.58
N GLU A 119 5.64 -12.32 -19.53
CA GLU A 119 5.98 -12.11 -20.93
C GLU A 119 5.95 -10.60 -21.20
N LYS A 120 7.09 -10.07 -21.63
CA LYS A 120 7.19 -8.73 -22.22
C LYS A 120 7.87 -8.90 -23.57
N ASP A 121 7.24 -8.45 -24.63
CA ASP A 121 7.76 -8.52 -26.00
C ASP A 121 8.20 -9.95 -26.44
N ASN A 122 7.50 -10.99 -25.96
CA ASN A 122 7.79 -12.41 -26.11
C ASN A 122 9.05 -12.92 -25.36
N GLU A 123 9.59 -12.16 -24.44
CA GLU A 123 10.63 -12.61 -23.52
C GLU A 123 10.05 -12.97 -22.14
N LEU A 124 10.56 -14.06 -21.58
CA LEU A 124 10.22 -14.53 -20.25
C LEU A 124 11.08 -13.80 -19.20
N TYR A 125 10.44 -13.03 -18.31
CA TYR A 125 11.11 -12.44 -17.16
C TYR A 125 11.02 -13.35 -15.96
N ARG A 126 12.16 -13.58 -15.31
CA ARG A 126 12.23 -14.26 -14.02
C ARG A 126 12.70 -13.26 -12.97
N THR A 127 12.07 -13.30 -11.81
CA THR A 127 12.55 -12.60 -10.62
C THR A 127 13.35 -13.55 -9.74
N SER A 128 14.28 -13.04 -8.93
CA SER A 128 15.14 -13.86 -8.07
C SER A 128 14.36 -14.72 -7.08
N THR A 129 13.37 -14.12 -6.44
CA THR A 129 12.54 -14.75 -5.42
C THR A 129 11.18 -15.19 -5.94
N GLY A 130 10.82 -14.78 -7.14
CA GLY A 130 9.48 -14.89 -7.67
C GLY A 130 8.48 -13.92 -7.03
N TYR A 131 8.85 -13.19 -5.99
CA TYR A 131 7.98 -12.20 -5.34
C TYR A 131 8.03 -10.86 -6.05
N GLN A 132 6.84 -10.31 -6.28
CA GLN A 132 6.64 -8.97 -6.80
C GLN A 132 5.57 -8.27 -5.99
N THR A 133 5.75 -6.96 -5.82
CA THR A 133 4.72 -6.05 -5.35
C THR A 133 4.12 -5.34 -6.56
N VAL A 134 2.80 -5.31 -6.63
CA VAL A 134 2.03 -4.68 -7.69
C VAL A 134 1.20 -3.55 -7.12
N LEU A 135 1.32 -2.38 -7.73
CA LEU A 135 0.45 -1.24 -7.51
C LEU A 135 -0.45 -1.10 -8.73
N SER A 136 -1.75 -1.25 -8.57
CA SER A 136 -2.74 -1.06 -9.63
C SER A 136 -3.57 0.19 -9.37
N VAL A 137 -3.88 0.93 -10.44
CA VAL A 137 -4.74 2.11 -10.40
C VAL A 137 -6.01 1.83 -11.19
N TRP A 138 -7.13 2.15 -10.55
CA TRP A 138 -8.47 1.91 -11.06
C TRP A 138 -9.21 3.23 -11.19
N ASP A 139 -9.84 3.45 -12.33
CA ASP A 139 -10.86 4.48 -12.50
C ASP A 139 -12.17 3.96 -11.88
N ILE A 140 -12.71 4.73 -10.96
CA ILE A 140 -13.94 4.44 -10.25
C ILE A 140 -14.98 5.55 -10.43
N ALA A 141 -14.86 6.41 -11.46
CA ALA A 141 -15.85 7.44 -11.77
C ALA A 141 -17.25 6.82 -11.94
N ASP A 142 -17.33 5.69 -12.61
CA ASP A 142 -18.51 4.81 -12.56
C ASP A 142 -18.32 3.72 -11.49
N ARG A 143 -18.93 3.91 -10.30
CA ARG A 143 -18.84 2.94 -9.18
C ARG A 143 -19.46 1.59 -9.50
N THR A 144 -20.26 1.49 -10.57
CA THR A 144 -20.86 0.21 -10.99
C THR A 144 -19.93 -0.61 -11.87
N GLN A 145 -18.96 0.04 -12.54
CA GLN A 145 -18.03 -0.58 -13.49
C GLN A 145 -16.60 -0.03 -13.34
N PRO A 146 -15.91 -0.33 -12.22
CA PRO A 146 -14.51 0.06 -12.05
C PRO A 146 -13.61 -0.49 -13.16
N GLU A 147 -12.73 0.33 -13.72
CA GLU A 147 -11.81 -0.05 -14.78
C GLU A 147 -10.36 0.11 -14.33
N GLN A 148 -9.52 -0.90 -14.56
CA GLN A 148 -8.09 -0.78 -14.30
C GLN A 148 -7.45 0.06 -15.42
N ILE A 149 -6.86 1.20 -15.04
CA ILE A 149 -6.25 2.15 -15.97
C ILE A 149 -4.73 2.00 -16.08
N GLY A 150 -4.11 1.27 -15.16
CA GLY A 150 -2.69 0.95 -15.23
C GLY A 150 -2.19 0.20 -14.01
N MET A 151 -0.94 -0.25 -14.09
CA MET A 151 -0.27 -0.91 -12.97
C MET A 151 1.24 -0.75 -13.07
N LEU A 152 1.89 -0.78 -11.91
CA LEU A 152 3.33 -0.92 -11.76
C LEU A 152 3.64 -2.24 -11.07
N ARG A 153 4.69 -2.91 -11.53
CA ARG A 153 5.26 -4.12 -10.94
C ARG A 153 6.67 -3.82 -10.47
N GLN A 154 6.96 -4.14 -9.23
CA GLN A 154 8.28 -3.96 -8.63
C GLN A 154 8.74 -5.26 -7.99
N ASP A 155 9.95 -5.68 -8.26
CA ASP A 155 10.54 -6.84 -7.61
C ASP A 155 10.63 -6.65 -6.10
N GLY A 156 10.50 -7.76 -5.38
CA GLY A 156 10.66 -7.83 -3.94
C GLY A 156 9.36 -7.89 -3.15
N TYR A 157 9.56 -8.14 -1.85
CA TYR A 157 8.49 -8.20 -0.86
C TYR A 157 8.05 -6.79 -0.46
N TYR A 158 6.76 -6.59 -0.35
CA TYR A 158 6.20 -5.35 0.18
C TYR A 158 6.74 -5.02 1.56
N LYS A 159 7.14 -3.77 1.77
CA LYS A 159 7.54 -3.23 3.07
C LYS A 159 6.59 -2.15 3.55
N ASP A 160 6.31 -1.19 2.69
CA ASP A 160 5.49 -0.04 3.01
C ASP A 160 5.08 0.71 1.74
N SER A 161 4.05 1.53 1.83
CA SER A 161 3.82 2.58 0.85
C SER A 161 3.26 3.84 1.51
N ARG A 162 3.38 4.97 0.83
CA ARG A 162 2.84 6.26 1.28
C ARG A 162 2.37 7.05 0.09
N LYS A 163 1.18 7.63 0.20
CA LYS A 163 0.65 8.53 -0.83
C LYS A 163 0.85 9.98 -0.41
N ASN A 164 1.35 10.81 -1.33
CA ASN A 164 1.47 12.25 -1.15
C ASN A 164 1.13 12.95 -2.47
N GLY A 165 0.02 13.69 -2.49
CA GLY A 165 -0.52 14.28 -3.72
C GLY A 165 -0.78 13.19 -4.76
N ASP A 166 -0.34 13.42 -5.99
CA ASP A 166 -0.48 12.49 -7.11
C ASP A 166 0.54 11.35 -7.11
N PHE A 167 1.36 11.22 -6.07
CA PHE A 167 2.41 10.21 -6.01
C PHE A 167 2.18 9.18 -4.91
N VAL A 168 2.42 7.91 -5.25
CA VAL A 168 2.62 6.84 -4.29
C VAL A 168 4.08 6.43 -4.29
N TYR A 169 4.68 6.44 -3.11
CA TYR A 169 6.01 5.92 -2.85
C TYR A 169 5.88 4.48 -2.41
N LEU A 170 6.46 3.57 -3.18
CA LEU A 170 6.42 2.13 -2.93
C LEU A 170 7.79 1.65 -2.47
N PHE A 171 7.81 0.92 -1.35
CA PHE A 171 9.02 0.37 -0.74
C PHE A 171 8.95 -1.15 -0.76
N THR A 172 9.97 -1.79 -1.36
CA THR A 172 10.08 -3.26 -1.35
C THR A 172 11.47 -3.72 -0.90
N SER A 173 11.52 -4.89 -0.28
CA SER A 173 12.77 -5.56 0.06
C SER A 173 13.06 -6.62 -0.97
N TYR A 174 14.22 -6.53 -1.60
CA TYR A 174 14.68 -7.45 -2.62
C TYR A 174 15.92 -8.20 -2.15
N MET A 175 15.89 -9.52 -2.32
CA MET A 175 17.02 -10.38 -2.01
C MET A 175 17.66 -10.83 -3.33
N PRO A 176 18.85 -10.32 -3.67
CA PRO A 176 19.53 -10.73 -4.88
C PRO A 176 19.97 -12.19 -4.78
N TYR A 177 19.90 -12.90 -5.89
CA TYR A 177 20.44 -14.25 -6.00
C TYR A 177 21.68 -14.23 -6.89
N ILE A 178 22.78 -14.75 -6.39
CA ILE A 178 24.04 -14.88 -7.11
C ILE A 178 24.23 -16.36 -7.45
N ALA A 179 24.10 -16.67 -8.74
CA ALA A 179 24.33 -18.00 -9.29
C ALA A 179 25.79 -18.17 -9.74
N GLU A 180 26.15 -19.38 -10.22
CA GLU A 180 27.46 -19.65 -10.81
C GLU A 180 27.71 -18.85 -12.11
N THR A 181 26.64 -18.55 -12.84
CA THR A 181 26.70 -17.73 -14.07
C THR A 181 25.94 -16.42 -13.87
N TYR A 182 26.36 -15.39 -14.59
CA TYR A 182 25.68 -14.08 -14.53
C TYR A 182 24.25 -14.14 -15.06
N GLU A 183 24.01 -14.94 -16.12
CA GLU A 183 22.70 -15.08 -16.75
C GLU A 183 21.66 -15.73 -15.82
N GLU A 184 22.12 -16.55 -14.87
CA GLU A 184 21.27 -17.16 -13.87
C GLU A 184 21.12 -16.32 -12.61
N SER A 185 22.00 -15.31 -12.46
CA SER A 185 21.98 -14.40 -11.31
C SER A 185 20.90 -13.34 -11.48
N THR A 186 20.32 -12.94 -10.38
CA THR A 186 19.32 -11.88 -10.34
C THR A 186 19.78 -10.77 -9.39
N ILE A 187 20.92 -10.16 -9.74
CA ILE A 187 21.53 -9.11 -8.90
C ILE A 187 20.78 -7.78 -9.08
N VAL A 188 20.30 -7.50 -10.30
CA VAL A 188 19.63 -6.24 -10.61
C VAL A 188 18.11 -6.45 -10.52
N PRO A 189 17.41 -5.73 -9.62
CA PRO A 189 15.94 -5.81 -9.53
C PRO A 189 15.30 -5.16 -10.76
N ARG A 190 14.06 -5.53 -11.02
CA ARG A 190 13.27 -5.04 -12.15
C ARG A 190 12.03 -4.29 -11.71
N ILE A 191 11.68 -3.30 -12.51
CA ILE A 191 10.43 -2.57 -12.40
C ILE A 191 9.78 -2.57 -13.78
N ASN A 192 8.54 -3.04 -13.85
CA ASN A 192 7.81 -3.29 -15.11
C ASN A 192 8.58 -4.20 -16.09
N GLY A 193 9.43 -5.09 -15.56
CA GLY A 193 10.26 -6.00 -16.33
C GLY A 193 11.59 -5.42 -16.82
N ASP A 194 11.83 -4.14 -16.64
CA ASP A 194 13.10 -3.49 -17.00
C ASP A 194 14.04 -3.47 -15.79
N GLU A 195 15.32 -3.71 -16.01
CA GLU A 195 16.35 -3.63 -14.97
C GLU A 195 16.55 -2.19 -14.51
N VAL A 196 16.65 -2.01 -13.18
CA VAL A 196 16.94 -0.70 -12.61
C VAL A 196 18.34 -0.27 -13.02
N ALA A 197 18.45 0.95 -13.55
CA ALA A 197 19.73 1.48 -14.03
C ALA A 197 20.76 1.61 -12.91
N TYR A 198 22.02 1.27 -13.16
CA TYR A 198 23.10 1.24 -12.16
C TYR A 198 23.32 2.59 -11.45
N ASN A 199 23.03 3.71 -12.08
CA ASN A 199 23.14 5.04 -11.47
C ASN A 199 22.05 5.33 -10.43
N GLN A 200 21.07 4.44 -10.29
CA GLN A 200 20.03 4.50 -9.26
C GLN A 200 20.42 3.73 -7.98
N PHE A 201 21.52 3.00 -8.00
CA PHE A 201 22.00 2.26 -6.85
C PHE A 201 22.80 3.16 -5.91
N TYR A 202 22.48 3.04 -4.63
CA TYR A 202 23.27 3.58 -3.54
C TYR A 202 23.92 2.43 -2.77
N LEU A 203 25.24 2.35 -2.82
CA LEU A 203 26.03 1.37 -2.11
C LEU A 203 26.79 2.07 -0.98
N PRO A 204 26.46 1.84 0.29
CA PRO A 204 27.22 2.39 1.41
C PRO A 204 28.60 1.74 1.51
N GLU A 205 29.58 2.40 2.12
CA GLU A 205 30.95 1.86 2.30
C GLU A 205 30.96 0.54 3.07
N LYS A 206 29.98 0.33 3.98
CA LYS A 206 29.81 -0.87 4.78
C LYS A 206 28.34 -1.24 4.80
N PRO A 207 27.86 -2.02 3.84
CA PRO A 207 26.48 -2.47 3.85
C PRO A 207 26.22 -3.41 5.04
N ALA A 208 25.09 -3.23 5.71
CA ALA A 208 24.71 -4.07 6.84
C ALA A 208 24.22 -5.46 6.37
N SER A 209 23.71 -5.54 5.15
CA SER A 209 23.29 -6.79 4.50
C SER A 209 23.38 -6.67 2.97
N GLU A 210 23.23 -7.80 2.30
CA GLU A 210 23.20 -7.88 0.83
C GLU A 210 21.78 -7.63 0.25
N ASN A 211 20.77 -7.45 1.10
CA ASN A 211 19.43 -7.15 0.65
C ASN A 211 19.32 -5.69 0.21
N TYR A 212 18.42 -5.46 -0.73
CA TYR A 212 18.16 -4.13 -1.25
C TYR A 212 16.82 -3.60 -0.73
N LEU A 213 16.77 -2.32 -0.45
CA LEU A 213 15.53 -1.57 -0.35
C LEU A 213 15.32 -0.86 -1.68
N ILE A 214 14.24 -1.18 -2.37
CA ILE A 214 13.83 -0.53 -3.60
C ILE A 214 12.77 0.49 -3.26
N ILE A 215 12.93 1.71 -3.75
CA ILE A 215 11.98 2.82 -3.57
C ILE A 215 11.59 3.31 -4.95
N SER A 216 10.30 3.33 -5.26
CA SER A 216 9.76 3.91 -6.48
C SER A 216 8.75 5.00 -6.17
N SER A 217 8.78 6.07 -6.96
CA SER A 217 7.78 7.12 -6.98
C SER A 217 6.87 6.93 -8.19
N VAL A 218 5.62 6.61 -7.96
CA VAL A 218 4.61 6.29 -8.97
C VAL A 218 3.62 7.43 -9.09
N ASP A 219 3.51 8.03 -10.28
CA ASP A 219 2.48 9.01 -10.59
C ASP A 219 1.16 8.28 -10.88
N ILE A 220 0.15 8.44 -10.03
CA ILE A 220 -1.15 7.75 -10.18
C ILE A 220 -1.95 8.20 -11.40
N THR A 221 -1.54 9.30 -12.05
CA THR A 221 -2.12 9.76 -13.32
C THR A 221 -1.51 9.04 -14.52
N LYS A 222 -0.33 8.43 -14.33
CA LYS A 222 0.43 7.67 -15.33
C LYS A 222 1.10 6.45 -14.68
N PRO A 223 0.33 5.50 -14.15
CA PRO A 223 0.84 4.46 -13.27
C PRO A 223 1.82 3.48 -13.91
N GLU A 224 1.94 3.46 -15.22
CA GLU A 224 2.94 2.66 -15.95
C GLU A 224 4.31 3.31 -16.02
N GLU A 225 4.38 4.62 -15.73
CA GLU A 225 5.62 5.39 -15.76
C GLU A 225 6.18 5.56 -14.34
N VAL A 226 7.37 5.02 -14.08
CA VAL A 226 8.10 5.29 -12.84
C VAL A 226 8.70 6.69 -12.91
N LYS A 227 8.33 7.57 -12.00
CA LYS A 227 8.82 8.95 -11.99
C LYS A 227 10.26 9.04 -11.51
N ASP A 228 10.59 8.32 -10.45
CA ASP A 228 11.93 8.17 -9.88
C ASP A 228 12.05 6.84 -9.17
N GLN A 229 13.27 6.33 -9.08
CA GLN A 229 13.56 5.06 -8.41
C GLN A 229 14.94 5.09 -7.78
N LYS A 230 15.09 4.43 -6.64
CA LYS A 230 16.36 4.25 -5.94
C LYS A 230 16.46 2.84 -5.39
N VAL A 231 17.67 2.31 -5.43
CA VAL A 231 18.01 1.01 -4.81
C VAL A 231 19.09 1.24 -3.77
N LEU A 232 18.78 0.95 -2.52
CA LEU A 232 19.72 1.04 -1.41
C LEU A 232 20.21 -0.36 -1.05
N VAL A 233 21.50 -0.60 -1.15
CA VAL A 233 22.16 -1.85 -0.76
C VAL A 233 22.54 -1.77 0.71
N SER A 234 21.64 -2.08 1.59
CA SER A 234 21.91 -1.97 3.05
C SER A 234 21.03 -2.86 3.92
N GLY A 235 20.20 -3.66 3.31
CA GLY A 235 19.22 -4.45 4.02
C GLY A 235 18.01 -3.64 4.52
N ALA A 236 16.87 -4.10 4.13
CA ALA A 236 15.59 -3.63 4.64
C ALA A 236 15.03 -4.67 5.62
#